data_1b81f7f4d6527f6e20b45eb6b103076f
#
_entry.id   1b81f7f4d6527f6e20b45eb6b103076f
#
_cell.length_a   1.000
_cell.length_b   1.000
_cell.length_c   1.000
_cell.angle_alpha   90.00
_cell.angle_beta   90.00
_cell.angle_gamma   90.00
#
_symmetry.space_group_name_H-M   'P 1'
#
loop_
_entity.id
_entity.type
_entity.pdbx_description
1 polymer ?
#
loop_
_entity_poly.entity_id
_entity_poly.type
_entity_poly.pdbx_seq_one_letter_code
_entity_poly.pdbx_strand_id
1 'polypeptide(L)'
;MTDNPGWQPRHDDPLFIMAMDHRASFGKTLFGVTDDDPDPDQVAAMKSAKWMIFEGLRAALPAMTYGRAGVLVDERYGQDVIDAAGDSSQPVVLAIPVEASGHDWITLEWGDQWLGHVETIRPDYAKVLVRDNPDFDPAEREQQLGRLAQISSGLHGIGVPLLYELLVPATGAQLDRAGHAAGAYDRDIRPGLVTQVIADNQAHGIEPALWKVEGLETAEAARQVADQARAGGRGADLIVLGRDAPAERLDDWLEGASQVSAFVGFAIGRSIWEDAVRDYEASDHGEAAAGAARGQIAERYLGFVAHWKP
;
A
#
# COMPACT_ATOMS: atom_id res chain seq x y z
N MET A 1 -15.01 4.22 -21.52
CA MET A 1 -15.58 2.92 -21.10
C MET A 1 -14.45 1.93 -21.21
N THR A 2 -13.69 1.77 -20.16
CA THR A 2 -12.77 0.64 -20.04
C THR A 2 -13.60 -0.52 -19.52
N ASP A 3 -14.21 -1.29 -20.46
CA ASP A 3 -14.66 -2.63 -20.17
C ASP A 3 -13.42 -3.48 -19.87
N ASN A 4 -12.94 -3.40 -18.66
CA ASN A 4 -12.09 -4.43 -18.09
C ASN A 4 -13.00 -5.27 -17.17
N PRO A 5 -13.72 -6.27 -17.73
CA PRO A 5 -14.56 -7.10 -16.90
C PRO A 5 -13.66 -7.97 -16.03
N GLY A 6 -13.32 -7.44 -14.86
CA GLY A 6 -13.09 -8.31 -13.75
C GLY A 6 -11.79 -9.06 -13.69
N TRP A 7 -10.61 -8.47 -14.12
CA TRP A 7 -9.36 -9.06 -13.65
C TRP A 7 -9.26 -8.84 -12.14
N GLN A 8 -9.03 -9.93 -11.44
CA GLN A 8 -8.73 -9.94 -10.01
C GLN A 8 -7.36 -10.57 -9.85
N PRO A 9 -6.50 -10.07 -8.96
CA PRO A 9 -5.24 -10.72 -8.68
C PRO A 9 -5.49 -12.14 -8.18
N ARG A 10 -4.61 -13.05 -8.56
CA ARG A 10 -4.60 -14.44 -8.13
C ARG A 10 -3.19 -14.84 -7.76
N HIS A 11 -3.08 -15.91 -7.03
CA HIS A 11 -1.78 -16.43 -6.62
C HIS A 11 -0.86 -16.75 -7.83
N ASP A 12 -1.42 -17.25 -8.91
CA ASP A 12 -0.74 -17.56 -10.18
C ASP A 12 -0.69 -16.38 -11.18
N ASP A 13 -1.41 -15.29 -10.92
CA ASP A 13 -1.37 -14.02 -11.67
C ASP A 13 -1.36 -12.85 -10.67
N PRO A 14 -0.25 -12.65 -9.92
CA PRO A 14 -0.18 -11.73 -8.79
C PRO A 14 -0.17 -10.26 -9.19
N LEU A 15 -0.48 -9.40 -8.21
CA LEU A 15 -0.45 -7.95 -8.31
C LEU A 15 0.76 -7.38 -7.58
N PHE A 16 1.61 -6.65 -8.29
CA PHE A 16 2.82 -6.02 -7.76
C PHE A 16 2.69 -4.50 -7.80
N ILE A 17 2.33 -3.90 -6.66
CA ILE A 17 2.07 -2.46 -6.56
C ILE A 17 3.33 -1.70 -6.17
N MET A 18 3.71 -0.70 -6.98
CA MET A 18 4.62 0.37 -6.60
C MET A 18 3.83 1.38 -5.75
N ALA A 19 4.08 1.42 -4.43
CA ALA A 19 3.39 2.33 -3.53
C ALA A 19 4.12 3.67 -3.43
N MET A 20 3.47 4.75 -3.85
CA MET A 20 4.01 6.11 -3.79
C MET A 20 2.98 7.14 -3.30
N ASP A 21 1.98 6.71 -2.55
CA ASP A 21 0.92 7.56 -1.98
C ASP A 21 1.34 8.34 -0.73
N HIS A 22 2.61 8.25 -0.32
CA HIS A 22 3.19 9.04 0.76
C HIS A 22 3.10 10.52 0.44
N ARG A 23 2.60 11.33 1.37
CA ARG A 23 2.43 12.78 1.24
C ARG A 23 3.27 13.51 2.27
N ALA A 24 2.86 13.54 3.52
CA ALA A 24 3.57 14.23 4.61
C ALA A 24 4.99 13.68 4.81
N SER A 25 5.15 12.35 4.93
CA SER A 25 6.48 11.75 5.10
C SER A 25 7.37 11.92 3.87
N PHE A 26 6.81 11.89 2.66
CA PHE A 26 7.55 12.13 1.41
C PHE A 26 8.14 13.53 1.36
N GLY A 27 7.33 14.55 1.64
CA GLY A 27 7.78 15.93 1.71
C GLY A 27 8.82 16.16 2.80
N LYS A 28 8.60 15.65 4.01
CA LYS A 28 9.52 15.82 5.14
C LYS A 28 10.87 15.15 4.91
N THR A 29 10.86 13.90 4.41
CA THR A 29 12.08 13.10 4.31
C THR A 29 12.97 13.51 3.15
N LEU A 30 12.39 13.89 2.00
CA LEU A 30 13.13 14.11 0.76
C LEU A 30 13.21 15.56 0.32
N PHE A 31 12.24 16.39 0.69
CA PHE A 31 12.11 17.76 0.17
C PHE A 31 12.15 18.85 1.24
N GLY A 32 12.50 18.47 2.49
CA GLY A 32 12.66 19.43 3.58
C GLY A 32 11.39 20.20 3.96
N VAL A 33 10.21 19.64 3.66
CA VAL A 33 8.92 20.25 4.03
C VAL A 33 8.78 20.27 5.55
N THR A 34 8.47 21.44 6.10
CA THR A 34 8.14 21.64 7.52
C THR A 34 6.65 21.93 7.67
N ASP A 35 6.08 21.57 8.82
CA ASP A 35 4.70 21.90 9.20
C ASP A 35 3.60 21.43 8.20
N ASP A 36 3.91 20.42 7.39
CA ASP A 36 3.01 19.84 6.36
C ASP A 36 2.52 20.84 5.30
N ASP A 37 3.21 21.99 5.15
CA ASP A 37 2.88 23.08 4.21
C ASP A 37 4.05 23.30 3.22
N PRO A 38 4.13 22.53 2.12
CA PRO A 38 5.17 22.69 1.11
C PRO A 38 4.98 23.97 0.31
N ASP A 39 6.06 24.69 0.04
CA ASP A 39 6.07 25.79 -0.89
C ASP A 39 5.87 25.32 -2.35
N PRO A 40 5.62 26.26 -3.31
CA PRO A 40 5.38 25.91 -4.70
C PRO A 40 6.53 25.13 -5.38
N ASP A 41 7.79 25.41 -5.02
CA ASP A 41 8.96 24.71 -5.58
C ASP A 41 9.05 23.28 -5.03
N GLN A 42 8.80 23.10 -3.73
CA GLN A 42 8.69 21.79 -3.10
C GLN A 42 7.54 20.98 -3.70
N VAL A 43 6.38 21.58 -3.94
CA VAL A 43 5.25 20.92 -4.62
C VAL A 43 5.65 20.45 -6.01
N ALA A 44 6.32 21.31 -6.79
CA ALA A 44 6.78 20.95 -8.14
C ALA A 44 7.81 19.81 -8.11
N ALA A 45 8.77 19.84 -7.19
CA ALA A 45 9.76 18.79 -7.00
C ALA A 45 9.11 17.46 -6.61
N MET A 46 8.15 17.47 -5.66
CA MET A 46 7.41 16.26 -5.27
C MET A 46 6.62 15.64 -6.41
N LYS A 47 5.97 16.46 -7.25
CA LYS A 47 5.27 15.98 -8.46
C LYS A 47 6.24 15.38 -9.47
N SER A 48 7.36 16.04 -9.74
CA SER A 48 8.40 15.54 -10.63
C SER A 48 8.98 14.22 -10.16
N ALA A 49 9.24 14.08 -8.85
CA ALA A 49 9.74 12.85 -8.28
C ALA A 49 8.74 11.70 -8.40
N LYS A 50 7.44 11.92 -8.15
CA LYS A 50 6.41 10.88 -8.36
C LYS A 50 6.31 10.45 -9.83
N TRP A 51 6.42 11.40 -10.74
CA TRP A 51 6.49 11.07 -12.16
C TRP A 51 7.72 10.22 -12.49
N MET A 52 8.91 10.57 -11.97
CA MET A 52 10.13 9.79 -12.16
C MET A 52 10.01 8.37 -11.57
N ILE A 53 9.38 8.21 -10.41
CA ILE A 53 9.11 6.89 -9.81
C ILE A 53 8.23 6.06 -10.76
N PHE A 54 7.18 6.66 -11.31
CA PHE A 54 6.30 6.00 -12.28
C PHE A 54 7.01 5.64 -13.58
N GLU A 55 7.88 6.51 -14.10
CA GLU A 55 8.71 6.18 -15.25
C GLU A 55 9.65 4.99 -14.97
N GLY A 56 10.19 4.90 -13.74
CA GLY A 56 10.96 3.74 -13.28
C GLY A 56 10.14 2.45 -13.28
N LEU A 57 8.88 2.50 -12.82
CA LEU A 57 7.96 1.37 -12.92
C LEU A 57 7.73 0.99 -14.39
N ARG A 58 7.42 1.96 -15.26
CA ARG A 58 7.20 1.72 -16.69
C ARG A 58 8.43 1.11 -17.38
N ALA A 59 9.63 1.50 -16.97
CA ALA A 59 10.87 0.92 -17.49
C ALA A 59 11.04 -0.57 -17.10
N ALA A 60 10.43 -1.01 -15.98
CA ALA A 60 10.45 -2.40 -15.55
C ALA A 60 9.47 -3.29 -16.35
N LEU A 61 8.34 -2.74 -16.85
CA LEU A 61 7.25 -3.53 -17.43
C LEU A 61 7.69 -4.49 -18.57
N PRO A 62 8.58 -4.11 -19.52
CA PRO A 62 8.98 -5.01 -20.57
C PRO A 62 9.74 -6.26 -20.11
N ALA A 63 10.30 -6.23 -18.89
CA ALA A 63 11.04 -7.34 -18.28
C ALA A 63 10.16 -8.22 -17.39
N MET A 64 8.95 -7.81 -17.08
CA MET A 64 8.00 -8.63 -16.31
C MET A 64 7.49 -9.79 -17.17
N THR A 65 7.64 -11.00 -16.67
CA THR A 65 7.22 -12.23 -17.37
C THR A 65 5.94 -12.83 -16.82
N TYR A 66 5.46 -12.35 -15.67
CA TYR A 66 4.24 -12.82 -15.02
C TYR A 66 3.70 -11.75 -14.05
N GLY A 67 2.45 -11.90 -13.65
CA GLY A 67 1.75 -10.96 -12.80
C GLY A 67 1.46 -9.61 -13.47
N ARG A 68 0.86 -8.71 -12.73
CA ARG A 68 0.55 -7.36 -13.21
C ARG A 68 1.17 -6.29 -12.32
N ALA A 69 1.67 -5.26 -12.95
CA ALA A 69 2.13 -4.06 -12.25
C ALA A 69 0.93 -3.22 -11.80
N GLY A 70 1.08 -2.62 -10.64
CA GLY A 70 0.16 -1.63 -10.12
C GLY A 70 0.88 -0.40 -9.59
N VAL A 71 0.17 0.71 -9.45
CA VAL A 71 0.62 1.92 -8.79
C VAL A 71 -0.41 2.34 -7.73
N LEU A 72 0.07 2.68 -6.54
CA LEU A 72 -0.73 3.32 -5.50
C LEU A 72 -0.21 4.75 -5.34
N VAL A 73 -1.02 5.74 -5.72
CA VAL A 73 -0.61 7.15 -5.82
C VAL A 73 -1.73 8.08 -5.38
N ASP A 74 -1.37 9.20 -4.72
CA ASP A 74 -2.30 10.24 -4.31
C ASP A 74 -2.55 11.27 -5.43
N GLU A 75 -3.72 11.93 -5.40
CA GLU A 75 -4.08 13.00 -6.34
C GLU A 75 -3.20 14.26 -6.17
N ARG A 76 -2.83 14.60 -4.93
CA ARG A 76 -2.21 15.89 -4.60
C ARG A 76 -0.89 16.12 -5.34
N TYR A 77 -0.06 15.09 -5.41
CA TYR A 77 1.26 15.16 -6.05
C TYR A 77 1.43 14.20 -7.22
N GLY A 78 0.47 13.32 -7.47
CA GLY A 78 0.56 12.27 -8.46
C GLY A 78 -0.53 12.30 -9.54
N GLN A 79 -1.22 13.45 -9.77
CA GLN A 79 -2.28 13.53 -10.76
C GLN A 79 -1.81 13.09 -12.16
N ASP A 80 -0.62 13.50 -12.58
CA ASP A 80 -0.06 13.12 -13.89
C ASP A 80 0.14 11.59 -14.00
N VAL A 81 0.47 10.94 -12.88
CA VAL A 81 0.59 9.47 -12.80
C VAL A 81 -0.78 8.81 -12.91
N ILE A 82 -1.81 9.36 -12.23
CA ILE A 82 -3.19 8.88 -12.31
C ILE A 82 -3.69 8.92 -13.76
N ASP A 83 -3.47 10.07 -14.43
CA ASP A 83 -3.89 10.27 -15.82
C ASP A 83 -3.17 9.30 -16.78
N ALA A 84 -1.89 9.00 -16.51
CA ALA A 84 -1.08 8.11 -17.33
C ALA A 84 -1.28 6.62 -17.04
N ALA A 85 -1.70 6.24 -15.84
CA ALA A 85 -1.92 4.84 -15.47
C ALA A 85 -3.02 4.17 -16.29
N GLY A 86 -3.99 4.95 -16.77
CA GLY A 86 -5.07 4.51 -17.66
C GLY A 86 -4.67 4.31 -19.13
N ASP A 87 -3.39 4.52 -19.50
CA ASP A 87 -2.93 4.30 -20.88
C ASP A 87 -3.01 2.82 -21.24
N SER A 88 -3.87 2.51 -22.21
CA SER A 88 -4.13 1.14 -22.67
C SER A 88 -2.94 0.46 -23.34
N SER A 89 -1.88 1.21 -23.70
CA SER A 89 -0.67 0.66 -24.33
C SER A 89 0.22 -0.09 -23.34
N GLN A 90 0.18 0.32 -22.06
CA GLN A 90 0.88 -0.32 -20.95
C GLN A 90 0.01 -0.24 -19.69
N PRO A 91 -1.05 -1.03 -19.59
CA PRO A 91 -2.02 -0.92 -18.51
C PRO A 91 -1.36 -1.27 -17.16
N VAL A 92 -1.54 -0.37 -16.20
CA VAL A 92 -1.08 -0.51 -14.82
C VAL A 92 -2.31 -0.44 -13.92
N VAL A 93 -2.44 -1.35 -12.99
CA VAL A 93 -3.53 -1.32 -12.00
C VAL A 93 -3.40 -0.07 -11.13
N LEU A 94 -4.44 0.76 -11.10
CA LEU A 94 -4.45 2.01 -10.35
C LEU A 94 -5.12 1.86 -9.00
N ALA A 95 -4.42 2.21 -7.93
CA ALA A 95 -4.99 2.39 -6.60
C ALA A 95 -4.79 3.85 -6.13
N ILE A 96 -5.79 4.43 -5.49
CA ILE A 96 -5.70 5.76 -4.89
C ILE A 96 -6.08 5.73 -3.41
N PRO A 97 -5.41 6.51 -2.54
CA PRO A 97 -5.83 6.67 -1.16
C PRO A 97 -7.07 7.57 -1.07
N VAL A 98 -8.00 7.21 -0.18
CA VAL A 98 -9.13 8.09 0.17
C VAL A 98 -8.95 8.75 1.54
N GLU A 99 -8.04 8.24 2.35
CA GLU A 99 -7.69 8.83 3.64
C GLU A 99 -6.77 10.04 3.50
N ALA A 100 -6.90 11.00 4.41
CA ALA A 100 -5.95 12.09 4.60
C ALA A 100 -4.66 11.59 5.27
N SER A 101 -3.52 12.20 4.89
CA SER A 101 -2.20 11.85 5.45
C SER A 101 -1.98 12.48 6.83
N GLY A 102 -1.22 11.81 7.70
CA GLY A 102 -0.73 12.38 8.95
C GLY A 102 -1.69 12.25 10.13
N HIS A 103 -2.73 11.44 10.04
CA HIS A 103 -3.69 11.20 11.12
C HIS A 103 -3.54 9.80 11.74
N ASP A 104 -3.75 9.70 13.05
CA ASP A 104 -3.74 8.41 13.74
C ASP A 104 -5.04 7.64 13.50
N TRP A 105 -6.16 8.35 13.45
CA TRP A 105 -7.49 7.81 13.16
C TRP A 105 -7.96 8.19 11.76
N ILE A 106 -8.76 7.34 11.14
CA ILE A 106 -9.22 7.53 9.76
C ILE A 106 -9.89 8.89 9.55
N THR A 107 -9.34 9.69 8.67
CA THR A 107 -9.86 10.98 8.20
C THR A 107 -9.83 10.95 6.68
N LEU A 108 -10.83 11.52 6.02
CA LEU A 108 -10.94 11.50 4.56
C LEU A 108 -10.32 12.76 3.95
N GLU A 109 -9.51 12.59 2.91
CA GLU A 109 -8.81 13.71 2.22
C GLU A 109 -9.79 14.77 1.70
N TRP A 110 -10.93 14.33 1.16
CA TRP A 110 -11.93 15.20 0.56
C TRP A 110 -13.20 15.37 1.41
N GLY A 111 -13.13 15.03 2.72
CA GLY A 111 -14.27 15.09 3.62
C GLY A 111 -15.48 14.37 3.02
N ASP A 112 -16.66 15.00 3.03
CA ASP A 112 -17.91 14.41 2.52
C ASP A 112 -17.92 14.22 0.98
N GLN A 113 -16.95 14.81 0.26
CA GLN A 113 -16.88 14.69 -1.21
C GLN A 113 -16.01 13.52 -1.69
N TRP A 114 -15.41 12.77 -0.78
CA TRP A 114 -14.46 11.70 -1.08
C TRP A 114 -14.98 10.69 -2.12
N LEU A 115 -16.27 10.30 -2.02
CA LEU A 115 -16.87 9.33 -2.92
C LEU A 115 -16.97 9.84 -4.35
N GLY A 116 -17.32 11.15 -4.52
CA GLY A 116 -17.36 11.79 -5.83
C GLY A 116 -15.99 11.89 -6.50
N HIS A 117 -14.90 12.03 -5.72
CA HIS A 117 -13.53 11.94 -6.25
C HIS A 117 -13.22 10.54 -6.77
N VAL A 118 -13.55 9.50 -6.01
CA VAL A 118 -13.37 8.11 -6.45
C VAL A 118 -14.19 7.82 -7.71
N GLU A 119 -15.46 8.28 -7.78
CA GLU A 119 -16.31 8.14 -8.98
C GLU A 119 -15.74 8.86 -10.20
N THR A 120 -15.06 9.98 -10.01
CA THR A 120 -14.44 10.76 -11.10
C THR A 120 -13.21 10.05 -11.64
N ILE A 121 -12.31 9.59 -10.76
CA ILE A 121 -11.05 8.94 -11.14
C ILE A 121 -11.29 7.51 -11.64
N ARG A 122 -12.23 6.78 -11.01
CA ARG A 122 -12.52 5.36 -11.28
C ARG A 122 -11.27 4.47 -11.21
N PRO A 123 -10.59 4.45 -10.07
CA PRO A 123 -9.44 3.57 -9.88
C PRO A 123 -9.89 2.11 -9.86
N ASP A 124 -8.94 1.20 -10.07
CA ASP A 124 -9.17 -0.24 -9.86
C ASP A 124 -9.36 -0.58 -8.38
N TYR A 125 -8.73 0.19 -7.48
CA TYR A 125 -8.88 0.09 -6.02
C TYR A 125 -8.92 1.47 -5.37
N ALA A 126 -9.82 1.64 -4.41
CA ALA A 126 -9.75 2.74 -3.45
C ALA A 126 -9.13 2.22 -2.14
N LYS A 127 -8.07 2.88 -1.65
CA LYS A 127 -7.28 2.41 -0.52
C LYS A 127 -7.58 3.23 0.74
N VAL A 128 -7.62 2.57 1.88
CA VAL A 128 -7.56 3.20 3.20
C VAL A 128 -6.35 2.68 3.96
N LEU A 129 -5.60 3.57 4.63
CA LEU A 129 -4.61 3.19 5.63
C LEU A 129 -5.23 3.32 7.01
N VAL A 130 -5.17 2.24 7.76
CA VAL A 130 -5.75 2.15 9.11
C VAL A 130 -4.68 1.68 10.09
N ARG A 131 -4.54 2.43 11.18
CA ARG A 131 -3.83 1.99 12.37
C ARG A 131 -4.86 1.47 13.36
N ASP A 132 -4.78 0.20 13.70
CA ASP A 132 -5.67 -0.39 14.70
C ASP A 132 -4.93 -1.41 15.56
N ASN A 133 -5.33 -1.48 16.82
CA ASN A 133 -4.87 -2.49 17.76
C ASN A 133 -6.03 -2.77 18.74
N PRO A 134 -6.35 -4.04 19.03
CA PRO A 134 -7.42 -4.40 19.97
C PRO A 134 -7.27 -3.75 21.37
N ASP A 135 -6.04 -3.41 21.77
CA ASP A 135 -5.76 -2.75 23.05
C ASP A 135 -5.83 -1.20 23.00
N PHE A 136 -6.25 -0.59 21.88
CA PHE A 136 -6.51 0.85 21.80
C PHE A 136 -7.82 1.21 22.50
N ASP A 137 -8.08 2.51 22.68
CA ASP A 137 -9.30 2.98 23.31
C ASP A 137 -10.55 2.42 22.60
N PRO A 138 -11.44 1.70 23.30
CA PRO A 138 -12.57 1.04 22.66
C PRO A 138 -13.56 2.01 22.00
N ALA A 139 -13.73 3.23 22.54
CA ALA A 139 -14.66 4.20 21.99
C ALA A 139 -14.12 4.83 20.71
N GLU A 140 -12.82 5.10 20.65
CA GLU A 140 -12.17 5.60 19.44
C GLU A 140 -12.13 4.52 18.35
N ARG A 141 -11.86 3.26 18.72
CA ARG A 141 -11.93 2.12 17.77
C ARG A 141 -13.33 1.95 17.19
N GLU A 142 -14.37 2.02 18.02
CA GLU A 142 -15.76 1.90 17.55
C GLU A 142 -16.13 3.00 16.56
N GLN A 143 -15.68 4.25 16.82
CA GLN A 143 -15.87 5.36 15.87
C GLN A 143 -15.14 5.10 14.56
N GLN A 144 -13.89 4.61 14.60
CA GLN A 144 -13.12 4.27 13.39
C GLN A 144 -13.80 3.16 12.60
N LEU A 145 -14.21 2.07 13.24
CA LEU A 145 -14.91 0.96 12.62
C LEU A 145 -16.23 1.42 11.96
N GLY A 146 -16.99 2.29 12.62
CA GLY A 146 -18.20 2.89 12.06
C GLY A 146 -17.93 3.71 10.78
N ARG A 147 -16.85 4.49 10.75
CA ARG A 147 -16.43 5.23 9.53
C ARG A 147 -15.96 4.31 8.42
N LEU A 148 -15.19 3.29 8.75
CA LEU A 148 -14.71 2.30 7.79
C LEU A 148 -15.85 1.48 7.18
N ALA A 149 -16.88 1.15 7.95
CA ALA A 149 -18.09 0.51 7.44
C ALA A 149 -18.82 1.40 6.42
N GLN A 150 -18.89 2.72 6.68
CA GLN A 150 -19.45 3.68 5.72
C GLN A 150 -18.62 3.76 4.42
N ILE A 151 -17.29 3.77 4.54
CA ILE A 151 -16.38 3.77 3.38
C ILE A 151 -16.57 2.48 2.57
N SER A 152 -16.53 1.32 3.23
CA SER A 152 -16.72 0.01 2.59
C SER A 152 -18.06 -0.06 1.84
N SER A 153 -19.15 0.36 2.50
CA SER A 153 -20.48 0.40 1.89
C SER A 153 -20.59 1.38 0.72
N GLY A 154 -19.98 2.58 0.85
CA GLY A 154 -19.95 3.59 -0.22
C GLY A 154 -19.24 3.09 -1.47
N LEU A 155 -18.04 2.51 -1.29
CA LEU A 155 -17.26 1.93 -2.40
C LEU A 155 -17.98 0.77 -3.07
N HIS A 156 -18.59 -0.12 -2.27
CA HIS A 156 -19.42 -1.19 -2.79
C HIS A 156 -20.58 -0.65 -3.66
N GLY A 157 -21.22 0.44 -3.21
CA GLY A 157 -22.33 1.09 -3.93
C GLY A 157 -21.96 1.63 -5.31
N ILE A 158 -20.71 2.02 -5.52
CA ILE A 158 -20.18 2.51 -6.81
C ILE A 158 -19.37 1.46 -7.58
N GLY A 159 -19.24 0.25 -7.03
CA GLY A 159 -18.54 -0.87 -7.67
C GLY A 159 -17.02 -0.73 -7.70
N VAL A 160 -16.42 0.07 -6.80
CA VAL A 160 -14.95 0.19 -6.66
C VAL A 160 -14.47 -0.68 -5.49
N PRO A 161 -13.55 -1.63 -5.73
CA PRO A 161 -13.02 -2.49 -4.68
C PRO A 161 -12.23 -1.73 -3.62
N LEU A 162 -12.43 -2.09 -2.34
CA LEU A 162 -11.66 -1.56 -1.22
C LEU A 162 -10.33 -2.33 -1.08
N LEU A 163 -9.21 -1.59 -1.07
CA LEU A 163 -7.90 -2.04 -0.61
C LEU A 163 -7.68 -1.51 0.82
N TYR A 164 -7.61 -2.41 1.79
CA TYR A 164 -7.47 -2.05 3.20
C TYR A 164 -6.04 -2.26 3.67
N GLU A 165 -5.30 -1.19 3.88
CA GLU A 165 -3.94 -1.22 4.41
C GLU A 165 -3.98 -1.18 5.93
N LEU A 166 -3.64 -2.31 6.56
CA LEU A 166 -3.65 -2.47 8.00
C LEU A 166 -2.24 -2.38 8.58
N LEU A 167 -2.07 -1.44 9.51
CA LEU A 167 -0.93 -1.37 10.42
C LEU A 167 -1.41 -1.70 11.85
N VAL A 168 -0.68 -2.57 12.53
CA VAL A 168 -0.96 -2.93 13.92
C VAL A 168 0.23 -2.50 14.80
N PRO A 169 0.31 -1.21 15.19
CA PRO A 169 1.40 -0.72 16.02
C PRO A 169 1.28 -1.29 17.45
N ALA A 170 2.43 -1.63 18.03
CA ALA A 170 2.48 -2.16 19.40
C ALA A 170 2.09 -1.11 20.43
N THR A 171 1.31 -1.50 21.42
CA THR A 171 1.15 -0.70 22.65
C THR A 171 2.36 -0.88 23.59
N GLY A 172 2.53 0.03 24.58
CA GLY A 172 3.58 -0.09 25.57
C GLY A 172 3.55 -1.43 26.31
N ALA A 173 2.37 -1.89 26.71
CA ALA A 173 2.19 -3.17 27.39
C ALA A 173 2.54 -4.39 26.50
N GLN A 174 2.31 -4.29 25.18
CA GLN A 174 2.70 -5.33 24.23
C GLN A 174 4.22 -5.34 24.03
N LEU A 175 4.88 -4.18 23.97
CA LEU A 175 6.34 -4.08 23.92
C LEU A 175 6.98 -4.62 25.19
N ASP A 176 6.42 -4.33 26.36
CA ASP A 176 6.91 -4.89 27.63
C ASP A 176 6.84 -6.42 27.62
N ARG A 177 5.74 -7.00 27.13
CA ARG A 177 5.61 -8.46 26.96
C ARG A 177 6.60 -9.04 25.96
N ALA A 178 6.98 -8.27 24.94
CA ALA A 178 7.98 -8.64 23.95
C ALA A 178 9.43 -8.36 24.41
N GLY A 179 9.65 -7.98 25.68
CA GLY A 179 10.96 -7.63 26.20
C GLY A 179 11.58 -6.41 25.51
N HIS A 180 10.77 -5.44 25.11
CA HIS A 180 11.13 -4.25 24.33
C HIS A 180 11.80 -4.54 22.98
N ALA A 181 11.64 -5.75 22.46
CA ALA A 181 12.19 -6.16 21.17
C ALA A 181 11.11 -6.10 20.09
N ALA A 182 11.21 -5.16 19.15
CA ALA A 182 10.26 -5.00 18.05
C ALA A 182 10.13 -6.29 17.20
N GLY A 183 11.23 -7.00 16.94
CA GLY A 183 11.20 -8.26 16.21
C GLY A 183 10.46 -9.38 16.97
N ALA A 184 10.49 -9.39 18.30
CA ALA A 184 9.71 -10.34 19.09
C ALA A 184 8.21 -10.00 19.04
N TYR A 185 7.85 -8.71 19.10
CA TYR A 185 6.49 -8.27 18.87
C TYR A 185 5.98 -8.71 17.49
N ASP A 186 6.74 -8.41 16.45
CA ASP A 186 6.37 -8.73 15.06
C ASP A 186 6.16 -10.23 14.84
N ARG A 187 7.02 -11.06 15.45
CA ARG A 187 6.96 -12.51 15.27
C ARG A 187 5.89 -13.19 16.14
N ASP A 188 5.81 -12.80 17.43
CA ASP A 188 5.10 -13.61 18.42
C ASP A 188 3.75 -13.01 18.84
N ILE A 189 3.51 -11.71 18.62
CA ILE A 189 2.31 -11.01 19.11
C ILE A 189 1.47 -10.47 17.95
N ARG A 190 2.08 -9.73 17.02
CA ARG A 190 1.37 -9.03 15.94
C ARG A 190 0.49 -9.93 15.07
N PRO A 191 0.87 -11.15 14.67
CA PRO A 191 0.00 -11.98 13.82
C PRO A 191 -1.37 -12.27 14.44
N GLY A 192 -1.42 -12.56 15.74
CA GLY A 192 -2.67 -12.76 16.47
C GLY A 192 -3.53 -11.49 16.53
N LEU A 193 -2.90 -10.32 16.71
CA LEU A 193 -3.61 -9.03 16.72
C LEU A 193 -4.15 -8.69 15.33
N VAL A 194 -3.39 -8.92 14.25
CA VAL A 194 -3.85 -8.75 12.86
C VAL A 194 -5.10 -9.59 12.61
N THR A 195 -5.05 -10.87 13.00
CA THR A 195 -6.20 -11.79 12.90
C THR A 195 -7.43 -11.23 13.62
N GLN A 196 -7.26 -10.73 14.85
CA GLN A 196 -8.37 -10.16 15.61
C GLN A 196 -8.91 -8.87 14.97
N VAL A 197 -8.04 -7.95 14.55
CA VAL A 197 -8.47 -6.72 13.85
C VAL A 197 -9.27 -7.05 12.59
N ILE A 198 -8.83 -8.01 11.79
CA ILE A 198 -9.59 -8.46 10.61
C ILE A 198 -10.97 -8.98 11.03
N ALA A 199 -11.06 -9.81 12.08
CA ALA A 199 -12.32 -10.32 12.60
C ALA A 199 -13.26 -9.21 13.08
N ASP A 200 -12.72 -8.22 13.80
CA ASP A 200 -13.48 -7.06 14.29
C ASP A 200 -14.03 -6.23 13.11
N ASN A 201 -13.23 -5.99 12.09
CA ASN A 201 -13.67 -5.31 10.85
C ASN A 201 -14.78 -6.08 10.15
N GLN A 202 -14.64 -7.39 10.00
CA GLN A 202 -15.65 -8.26 9.39
C GLN A 202 -16.97 -8.25 10.19
N ALA A 203 -16.89 -8.23 11.52
CA ALA A 203 -18.08 -8.12 12.39
C ALA A 203 -18.82 -6.79 12.20
N HIS A 204 -18.14 -5.72 11.77
CA HIS A 204 -18.73 -4.42 11.44
C HIS A 204 -19.16 -4.29 9.96
N GLY A 205 -19.12 -5.38 9.18
CA GLY A 205 -19.52 -5.35 7.77
C GLY A 205 -18.53 -4.64 6.86
N ILE A 206 -17.27 -4.53 7.26
CA ILE A 206 -16.19 -3.99 6.45
C ILE A 206 -15.65 -5.14 5.60
N GLU A 207 -15.82 -5.03 4.28
CA GLU A 207 -15.56 -6.13 3.32
C GLU A 207 -14.55 -5.68 2.24
N PRO A 208 -13.23 -5.67 2.55
CA PRO A 208 -12.22 -5.39 1.55
C PRO A 208 -12.15 -6.48 0.49
N ALA A 209 -11.88 -6.10 -0.74
CA ALA A 209 -11.46 -7.04 -1.77
C ALA A 209 -10.01 -7.49 -1.55
N LEU A 210 -9.19 -6.59 -0.99
CA LEU A 210 -7.76 -6.82 -0.81
C LEU A 210 -7.27 -6.24 0.53
N TRP A 211 -6.67 -7.10 1.36
CA TRP A 211 -5.97 -6.69 2.56
C TRP A 211 -4.49 -6.46 2.26
N LYS A 212 -3.96 -5.28 2.54
CA LYS A 212 -2.53 -4.98 2.54
C LYS A 212 -2.02 -5.04 3.97
N VAL A 213 -1.28 -6.07 4.31
CA VAL A 213 -0.83 -6.35 5.68
C VAL A 213 0.69 -6.30 5.80
N GLU A 214 1.17 -5.87 6.95
CA GLU A 214 2.61 -5.88 7.25
C GLU A 214 3.16 -7.31 7.11
N GLY A 215 4.37 -7.44 6.56
CA GLY A 215 5.01 -8.73 6.38
C GLY A 215 4.99 -9.61 7.64
N LEU A 216 4.84 -10.89 7.46
CA LEU A 216 4.72 -11.91 8.50
C LEU A 216 5.96 -12.81 8.49
N GLU A 217 6.53 -13.07 9.68
CA GLU A 217 7.83 -13.73 9.83
C GLU A 217 7.80 -15.22 9.44
N THR A 218 6.61 -15.82 9.34
CA THR A 218 6.46 -17.25 9.02
C THR A 218 5.28 -17.50 8.12
N ALA A 219 5.36 -18.52 7.28
CA ALA A 219 4.23 -18.99 6.47
C ALA A 219 3.03 -19.46 7.33
N GLU A 220 3.27 -19.91 8.56
CA GLU A 220 2.19 -20.26 9.49
C GLU A 220 1.40 -19.03 9.93
N ALA A 221 2.08 -17.95 10.31
CA ALA A 221 1.45 -16.68 10.63
C ALA A 221 0.69 -16.13 9.40
N ALA A 222 1.27 -16.26 8.20
CA ALA A 222 0.62 -15.85 6.96
C ALA A 222 -0.67 -16.65 6.71
N ARG A 223 -0.67 -17.98 6.93
CA ARG A 223 -1.87 -18.83 6.82
C ARG A 223 -2.93 -18.43 7.84
N GLN A 224 -2.54 -18.20 9.10
CA GLN A 224 -3.48 -17.79 10.15
C GLN A 224 -4.22 -16.49 9.77
N VAL A 225 -3.51 -15.49 9.28
CA VAL A 225 -4.08 -14.22 8.84
C VAL A 225 -4.97 -14.42 7.60
N ALA A 226 -4.51 -15.24 6.65
CA ALA A 226 -5.26 -15.56 5.44
C ALA A 226 -6.56 -16.31 5.74
N ASP A 227 -6.55 -17.27 6.65
CA ASP A 227 -7.73 -18.01 7.07
C ASP A 227 -8.79 -17.06 7.67
N GLN A 228 -8.36 -16.09 8.47
CA GLN A 228 -9.28 -15.08 9.00
C GLN A 228 -9.81 -14.15 7.91
N ALA A 229 -8.96 -13.68 6.99
CA ALA A 229 -9.41 -12.82 5.90
C ALA A 229 -10.51 -13.47 5.06
N ARG A 230 -10.44 -14.79 4.87
CA ARG A 230 -11.39 -15.60 4.11
C ARG A 230 -12.49 -16.26 4.98
N ALA A 231 -12.50 -16.03 6.28
CA ALA A 231 -13.48 -16.61 7.19
C ALA A 231 -14.92 -16.27 6.76
N GLY A 232 -15.84 -17.21 6.96
CA GLY A 232 -17.24 -17.03 6.56
C GLY A 232 -17.50 -17.09 5.05
N GLY A 233 -16.55 -17.63 4.27
CA GLY A 233 -16.68 -17.77 2.81
C GLY A 233 -16.40 -16.49 2.02
N ARG A 234 -15.65 -15.54 2.63
CA ARG A 234 -15.22 -14.31 1.97
C ARG A 234 -14.19 -14.59 0.88
N GLY A 235 -14.23 -13.79 -0.20
CA GLY A 235 -13.29 -13.87 -1.30
C GLY A 235 -12.11 -12.89 -1.19
N ALA A 236 -11.85 -12.34 0.00
CA ALA A 236 -10.79 -11.36 0.20
C ALA A 236 -9.40 -12.01 0.08
N ASP A 237 -8.53 -11.36 -0.69
CA ASP A 237 -7.12 -11.75 -0.84
C ASP A 237 -6.21 -10.81 -0.05
N LEU A 238 -4.91 -11.14 0.00
CA LEU A 238 -3.92 -10.37 0.75
C LEU A 238 -2.73 -10.00 -0.13
N ILE A 239 -2.12 -8.86 0.16
CA ILE A 239 -0.81 -8.45 -0.37
C ILE A 239 0.10 -8.02 0.77
N VAL A 240 1.42 -8.21 0.56
CA VAL A 240 2.43 -7.84 1.55
C VAL A 240 2.73 -6.35 1.50
N LEU A 241 2.73 -5.69 2.67
CA LEU A 241 3.22 -4.34 2.89
C LEU A 241 4.67 -4.38 3.36
N GLY A 242 5.54 -3.57 2.72
CA GLY A 242 6.98 -3.58 2.99
C GLY A 242 7.42 -2.94 4.31
N ARG A 243 6.66 -2.00 4.89
CA ARG A 243 6.91 -1.34 6.19
C ARG A 243 8.35 -0.82 6.38
N ASP A 244 9.02 -0.37 5.33
CA ASP A 244 10.43 0.08 5.36
C ASP A 244 11.40 -0.93 6.00
N ALA A 245 11.09 -2.20 5.92
CA ALA A 245 11.98 -3.23 6.39
C ALA A 245 13.24 -3.30 5.50
N PRO A 246 14.39 -3.72 6.05
CA PRO A 246 15.56 -4.03 5.25
C PRO A 246 15.23 -5.03 4.13
N ALA A 247 15.92 -4.93 2.99
CA ALA A 247 15.63 -5.74 1.81
C ALA A 247 15.62 -7.24 2.11
N GLU A 248 16.59 -7.75 2.84
CA GLU A 248 16.68 -9.15 3.24
C GLU A 248 15.42 -9.63 3.99
N ARG A 249 14.90 -8.81 4.90
CA ARG A 249 13.66 -9.15 5.63
C ARG A 249 12.42 -9.10 4.73
N LEU A 250 12.40 -8.16 3.78
CA LEU A 250 11.33 -8.10 2.78
C LEU A 250 11.33 -9.35 1.89
N ASP A 251 12.49 -9.81 1.48
CA ASP A 251 12.65 -11.02 0.67
C ASP A 251 12.10 -12.24 1.42
N ASP A 252 12.43 -12.41 2.70
CA ASP A 252 11.89 -13.46 3.57
C ASP A 252 10.36 -13.38 3.68
N TRP A 253 9.80 -12.18 3.84
CA TRP A 253 8.36 -11.99 3.93
C TRP A 253 7.64 -12.32 2.62
N LEU A 254 8.21 -11.94 1.48
CA LEU A 254 7.66 -12.24 0.17
C LEU A 254 7.72 -13.75 -0.13
N GLU A 255 8.84 -14.41 0.18
CA GLU A 255 8.97 -15.84 0.03
C GLU A 255 7.97 -16.61 0.93
N GLY A 256 7.84 -16.22 2.19
CA GLY A 256 6.88 -16.81 3.11
C GLY A 256 5.43 -16.61 2.69
N ALA A 257 5.06 -15.42 2.25
CA ALA A 257 3.71 -15.10 1.78
C ALA A 257 3.36 -15.82 0.47
N SER A 258 4.32 -15.93 -0.46
CA SER A 258 4.10 -16.60 -1.75
C SER A 258 3.80 -18.11 -1.63
N GLN A 259 4.00 -18.70 -0.46
CA GLN A 259 3.61 -20.09 -0.17
C GLN A 259 2.13 -20.22 0.27
N VAL A 260 1.41 -19.12 0.40
CA VAL A 260 0.03 -19.08 0.89
C VAL A 260 -0.88 -18.55 -0.20
N SER A 261 -1.76 -19.38 -0.73
CA SER A 261 -2.59 -19.07 -1.92
C SER A 261 -3.53 -17.88 -1.80
N ALA A 262 -3.75 -17.36 -0.58
CA ALA A 262 -4.52 -16.15 -0.34
C ALA A 262 -3.67 -14.89 -0.53
N PHE A 263 -2.35 -14.99 -0.47
CA PHE A 263 -1.48 -13.88 -0.81
C PHE A 263 -1.28 -13.84 -2.34
N VAL A 264 -1.57 -12.68 -2.91
CA VAL A 264 -1.62 -12.47 -4.36
C VAL A 264 -0.70 -11.35 -4.82
N GLY A 265 0.36 -11.07 -4.08
CA GLY A 265 1.37 -10.08 -4.45
C GLY A 265 1.82 -9.18 -3.31
N PHE A 266 2.27 -7.97 -3.67
CA PHE A 266 2.78 -6.99 -2.71
C PHE A 266 2.41 -5.55 -3.08
N ALA A 267 2.53 -4.65 -2.10
CA ALA A 267 2.58 -3.20 -2.31
C ALA A 267 3.76 -2.62 -1.53
N ILE A 268 4.87 -2.38 -2.22
CA ILE A 268 6.13 -1.89 -1.67
C ILE A 268 6.41 -0.49 -2.22
N GLY A 269 6.89 0.40 -1.39
CA GLY A 269 7.15 1.81 -1.73
C GLY A 269 8.61 2.20 -1.54
N ARG A 270 8.92 2.85 -0.42
CA ARG A 270 10.20 3.48 -0.13
C ARG A 270 11.41 2.57 -0.37
N SER A 271 11.34 1.32 0.00
CA SER A 271 12.41 0.34 -0.25
C SER A 271 12.78 0.20 -1.74
N ILE A 272 11.87 0.58 -2.67
CA ILE A 272 12.14 0.56 -4.11
C ILE A 272 12.74 1.89 -4.57
N TRP A 273 12.14 3.01 -4.19
CA TRP A 273 12.40 4.29 -4.84
C TRP A 273 13.12 5.35 -3.98
N GLU A 274 13.14 5.24 -2.65
CA GLU A 274 13.58 6.34 -1.78
C GLU A 274 15.04 6.75 -2.02
N ASP A 275 15.98 5.80 -2.10
CA ASP A 275 17.39 6.12 -2.34
C ASP A 275 17.59 6.73 -3.74
N ALA A 276 16.90 6.17 -4.75
CA ALA A 276 17.01 6.69 -6.12
C ALA A 276 16.52 8.14 -6.24
N VAL A 277 15.42 8.47 -5.54
CA VAL A 277 14.90 9.85 -5.47
C VAL A 277 15.86 10.74 -4.69
N ARG A 278 16.38 10.27 -3.54
CA ARG A 278 17.34 11.03 -2.73
C ARG A 278 18.63 11.34 -3.51
N ASP A 279 19.16 10.37 -4.23
CA ASP A 279 20.37 10.54 -5.05
C ASP A 279 20.13 11.53 -6.19
N TYR A 280 18.94 11.46 -6.82
CA TYR A 280 18.54 12.41 -7.84
C TYR A 280 18.40 13.83 -7.30
N GLU A 281 17.75 14.02 -6.16
CA GLU A 281 17.60 15.34 -5.53
C GLU A 281 18.94 15.94 -5.08
N ALA A 282 19.93 15.10 -4.78
CA ALA A 282 21.31 15.54 -4.45
C ALA A 282 22.18 15.80 -5.70
N SER A 283 21.67 15.54 -6.90
CA SER A 283 22.40 15.67 -8.18
C SER A 283 22.21 17.05 -8.83
N ASP A 284 22.73 17.19 -10.05
CA ASP A 284 22.50 18.37 -10.94
C ASP A 284 21.13 18.36 -11.65
N HIS A 285 20.27 17.38 -11.34
CA HIS A 285 18.96 17.14 -11.97
C HIS A 285 19.01 16.95 -13.49
N GLY A 286 20.20 16.56 -14.02
CA GLY A 286 20.38 16.28 -15.43
C GLY A 286 19.73 14.98 -15.90
N GLU A 287 19.57 14.82 -17.23
CA GLU A 287 18.95 13.61 -17.80
C GLU A 287 19.72 12.33 -17.48
N ALA A 288 21.04 12.41 -17.32
CA ALA A 288 21.85 11.26 -16.88
C ALA A 288 21.50 10.79 -15.47
N ALA A 289 21.31 11.73 -14.52
CA ALA A 289 20.89 11.43 -13.16
C ALA A 289 19.46 10.89 -13.13
N ALA A 290 18.53 11.50 -13.89
CA ALA A 290 17.17 11.02 -14.02
C ALA A 290 17.11 9.59 -14.62
N GLY A 291 17.91 9.33 -15.66
CA GLY A 291 18.04 8.00 -16.26
C GLY A 291 18.57 6.95 -15.26
N ALA A 292 19.57 7.30 -14.47
CA ALA A 292 20.13 6.44 -13.43
C ALA A 292 19.07 6.12 -12.34
N ALA A 293 18.33 7.13 -11.86
CA ALA A 293 17.28 6.94 -10.89
C ALA A 293 16.15 6.02 -11.39
N ARG A 294 15.66 6.25 -12.62
CA ARG A 294 14.66 5.37 -13.25
C ARG A 294 15.17 3.93 -13.40
N GLY A 295 16.42 3.75 -13.79
CA GLY A 295 17.04 2.43 -13.90
C GLY A 295 17.15 1.71 -12.56
N GLN A 296 17.57 2.40 -11.49
CA GLN A 296 17.67 1.86 -10.14
C GLN A 296 16.29 1.45 -9.60
N ILE A 297 15.26 2.28 -9.81
CA ILE A 297 13.88 1.97 -9.43
C ILE A 297 13.39 0.72 -10.14
N ALA A 298 13.59 0.62 -11.46
CA ALA A 298 13.20 -0.54 -12.26
C ALA A 298 13.89 -1.82 -11.78
N GLU A 299 15.20 -1.78 -11.54
CA GLU A 299 15.98 -2.92 -11.06
C GLU A 299 15.49 -3.40 -9.68
N ARG A 300 15.30 -2.49 -8.72
CA ARG A 300 14.79 -2.85 -7.39
C ARG A 300 13.38 -3.43 -7.42
N TYR A 301 12.50 -2.82 -8.22
CA TYR A 301 11.14 -3.34 -8.40
C TYR A 301 11.15 -4.77 -8.96
N LEU A 302 11.91 -5.02 -10.02
CA LEU A 302 12.07 -6.36 -10.60
C LEU A 302 12.74 -7.35 -9.64
N GLY A 303 13.64 -6.88 -8.77
CA GLY A 303 14.21 -7.68 -7.70
C GLY A 303 13.13 -8.24 -6.79
N PHE A 304 12.21 -7.42 -6.28
CA PHE A 304 11.09 -7.87 -5.45
C PHE A 304 10.11 -8.78 -6.22
N VAL A 305 9.83 -8.48 -7.50
CA VAL A 305 9.03 -9.37 -8.35
C VAL A 305 9.66 -10.75 -8.45
N ALA A 306 10.98 -10.84 -8.59
CA ALA A 306 11.70 -12.12 -8.69
C ALA A 306 11.70 -12.95 -7.40
N HIS A 307 11.52 -12.33 -6.22
CA HIS A 307 11.38 -13.02 -4.94
C HIS A 307 9.98 -13.62 -4.73
N TRP A 308 8.98 -13.18 -5.48
CA TRP A 308 7.67 -13.81 -5.46
C TRP A 308 7.69 -15.11 -6.25
N LYS A 309 7.54 -16.24 -5.57
CA LYS A 309 7.61 -17.58 -6.16
C LYS A 309 6.36 -18.38 -5.77
N PRO A 310 5.26 -18.26 -6.54
CA PRO A 310 4.01 -18.97 -6.26
C PRO A 310 4.12 -20.49 -6.42
#